data_b3c5f6d405041cd10ae919b9ea6cf85a
#
_entry.id   b3c5f6d405041cd10ae919b9ea6cf85a
#
_cell.length_a   1.000
_cell.length_b   1.000
_cell.length_c   1.000
_cell.angle_alpha   90.00
_cell.angle_beta   90.00
_cell.angle_gamma   90.00
#
_symmetry.space_group_name_H-M   'P 1'
#
loop_
_entity.id
_entity.type
_entity.pdbx_description
1 polymer ?
#
loop_
_entity_poly.entity_id
_entity_poly.type
_entity_poly.pdbx_seq_one_letter_code
_entity_poly.pdbx_strand_id
1 'polypeptide(L)'
;MKLREQLLKEHTKANCVRIVKWVGDNQRRFDELFALFLGGEYRVVQRAAWPVSYCVIAHPKLINKHFKRLISNLKKPNLHTAVKRNSIRLLQDITIPVKYEGDIMTVCFNYIAEPNEAAAVKAFSIRVIENLAKKYPEILQELKTIIEERWDYETAAFKSRARKILAKR
;
A
#
# COMPACT_ATOMS: atom_id res chain seq x y z
N MET A 1 10.01 -24.25 1.03
CA MET A 1 8.58 -24.10 0.67
C MET A 1 8.50 -23.83 -0.83
N LYS A 2 7.60 -24.49 -1.55
CA LYS A 2 7.27 -24.11 -2.93
C LYS A 2 6.26 -22.95 -2.87
N LEU A 3 6.77 -21.73 -2.91
CA LEU A 3 6.00 -20.54 -2.56
C LEU A 3 4.78 -20.32 -3.46
N ARG A 4 4.91 -20.50 -4.78
CA ARG A 4 3.80 -20.37 -5.73
C ARG A 4 2.66 -21.35 -5.42
N GLU A 5 2.98 -22.60 -5.14
CA GLU A 5 1.99 -23.62 -4.78
C GLU A 5 1.29 -23.25 -3.45
N GLN A 6 2.06 -22.76 -2.48
CA GLN A 6 1.52 -22.33 -1.20
C GLN A 6 0.55 -21.15 -1.35
N LEU A 7 0.86 -20.17 -2.21
CA LEU A 7 -0.04 -19.05 -2.52
C LEU A 7 -1.34 -19.54 -3.18
N LEU A 8 -1.27 -20.56 -4.04
CA LEU A 8 -2.44 -21.11 -4.75
C LEU A 8 -3.28 -22.07 -3.90
N LYS A 9 -2.74 -22.61 -2.80
CA LYS A 9 -3.44 -23.57 -1.96
C LYS A 9 -4.69 -22.98 -1.33
N GLU A 10 -4.57 -21.82 -0.68
CA GLU A 10 -5.68 -21.15 0.01
C GLU A 10 -5.45 -19.66 0.18
N HIS A 11 -6.52 -18.88 0.29
CA HIS A 11 -6.46 -17.43 0.56
C HIS A 11 -7.01 -17.12 1.95
N THR A 12 -6.30 -17.59 2.96
CA THR A 12 -6.66 -17.44 4.38
C THR A 12 -5.62 -16.62 5.14
N LYS A 13 -6.03 -16.06 6.29
CA LYS A 13 -5.10 -15.40 7.20
C LYS A 13 -4.03 -16.36 7.71
N ALA A 14 -4.40 -17.62 7.98
CA ALA A 14 -3.47 -18.64 8.44
C ALA A 14 -2.37 -18.92 7.43
N ASN A 15 -2.74 -19.03 6.14
CA ASN A 15 -1.78 -19.21 5.06
C ASN A 15 -0.87 -17.99 4.88
N CYS A 16 -1.44 -16.78 4.94
CA CYS A 16 -0.65 -15.54 4.91
C CYS A 16 0.39 -15.53 6.03
N VAL A 17 -0.01 -15.81 7.26
CA VAL A 17 0.91 -15.87 8.42
C VAL A 17 2.00 -16.92 8.25
N ARG A 18 1.66 -18.10 7.69
CA ARG A 18 2.63 -19.16 7.38
C ARG A 18 3.71 -18.69 6.41
N ILE A 19 3.29 -17.98 5.33
CA ILE A 19 4.22 -17.43 4.34
C ILE A 19 5.09 -16.35 4.99
N VAL A 20 4.50 -15.44 5.75
CA VAL A 20 5.25 -14.37 6.45
C VAL A 20 6.29 -14.95 7.41
N LYS A 21 5.93 -15.97 8.19
CA LYS A 21 6.89 -16.66 9.07
C LYS A 21 8.00 -17.35 8.29
N TRP A 22 7.68 -17.96 7.15
CA TRP A 22 8.69 -18.59 6.30
C TRP A 22 9.64 -17.56 5.68
N VAL A 23 9.14 -16.41 5.26
CA VAL A 23 9.98 -15.33 4.75
C VAL A 23 10.87 -14.78 5.87
N GLY A 24 10.28 -14.46 7.03
CA GLY A 24 11.00 -13.84 8.15
C GLY A 24 11.73 -12.56 7.69
N ASP A 25 12.97 -12.41 8.13
CA ASP A 25 13.90 -11.35 7.72
C ASP A 25 14.78 -11.73 6.52
N ASN A 26 14.49 -12.87 5.88
CA ASN A 26 15.30 -13.41 4.79
C ASN A 26 15.02 -12.69 3.48
N GLN A 27 15.96 -11.85 3.05
CA GLN A 27 15.85 -11.06 1.83
C GLN A 27 15.61 -11.91 0.58
N ARG A 28 16.28 -13.04 0.43
CA ARG A 28 16.15 -13.91 -0.75
C ARG A 28 14.76 -14.50 -0.87
N ARG A 29 14.16 -14.93 0.24
CA ARG A 29 12.76 -15.42 0.27
C ARG A 29 11.77 -14.30 0.00
N PHE A 30 12.04 -13.11 0.51
CA PHE A 30 11.22 -11.93 0.20
C PHE A 30 11.30 -11.57 -1.28
N ASP A 31 12.49 -11.63 -1.89
CA ASP A 31 12.67 -11.36 -3.32
C ASP A 31 11.83 -12.31 -4.20
N GLU A 32 11.78 -13.60 -3.84
CA GLU A 32 10.92 -14.58 -4.51
C GLU A 32 9.44 -14.21 -4.39
N LEU A 33 8.98 -13.88 -3.17
CA LEU A 33 7.61 -13.45 -2.93
C LEU A 33 7.27 -12.16 -3.68
N PHE A 34 8.19 -11.19 -3.66
CA PHE A 34 8.00 -9.90 -4.32
C PHE A 34 7.99 -10.03 -5.86
N ALA A 35 8.75 -10.95 -6.43
CA ALA A 35 8.70 -11.25 -7.85
C ALA A 35 7.33 -11.80 -8.27
N LEU A 36 6.75 -12.72 -7.49
CA LEU A 36 5.39 -13.25 -7.71
C LEU A 36 4.30 -12.19 -7.53
N PHE A 37 4.53 -11.20 -6.67
CA PHE A 37 3.63 -10.07 -6.48
C PHE A 37 3.61 -9.08 -7.66
N LEU A 38 4.75 -8.88 -8.34
CA LEU A 38 4.87 -7.90 -9.43
C LEU A 38 4.35 -8.39 -10.78
N GLY A 39 4.21 -9.67 -10.99
CA GLY A 39 3.82 -10.20 -12.29
C GLY A 39 3.54 -11.70 -12.30
N GLY A 40 2.95 -12.16 -13.39
CA GLY A 40 2.58 -13.54 -13.60
C GLY A 40 1.08 -13.77 -13.57
N GLU A 41 0.67 -14.95 -13.13
CA GLU A 41 -0.74 -15.34 -13.05
C GLU A 41 -1.50 -14.42 -12.07
N TYR A 42 -2.62 -13.88 -12.52
CA TYR A 42 -3.47 -12.95 -11.76
C TYR A 42 -3.75 -13.40 -10.31
N ARG A 43 -4.12 -14.67 -10.12
CA ARG A 43 -4.44 -15.24 -8.80
C ARG A 43 -3.22 -15.29 -7.87
N VAL A 44 -2.04 -15.54 -8.42
CA VAL A 44 -0.77 -15.53 -7.66
C VAL A 44 -0.45 -14.12 -7.22
N VAL A 45 -0.52 -13.15 -8.13
CA VAL A 45 -0.28 -11.71 -7.84
C VAL A 45 -1.22 -11.23 -6.73
N GLN A 46 -2.52 -11.50 -6.87
CA GLN A 46 -3.53 -11.13 -5.89
C GLN A 46 -3.22 -11.70 -4.49
N ARG A 47 -2.87 -12.99 -4.44
CA ARG A 47 -2.62 -13.69 -3.18
C ARG A 47 -1.26 -13.37 -2.56
N ALA A 48 -0.26 -12.99 -3.36
CA ALA A 48 1.03 -12.53 -2.87
C ALA A 48 0.97 -11.14 -2.21
N ALA A 49 0.01 -10.31 -2.60
CA ALA A 49 -0.10 -8.93 -2.12
C ALA A 49 -0.21 -8.84 -0.59
N TRP A 50 -1.00 -9.70 0.03
CA TRP A 50 -1.19 -9.71 1.48
C TRP A 50 0.08 -10.10 2.23
N PRO A 51 0.73 -11.26 1.98
CA PRO A 51 2.00 -11.60 2.62
C PRO A 51 3.10 -10.57 2.39
N VAL A 52 3.22 -9.97 1.18
CA VAL A 52 4.20 -8.91 0.92
C VAL A 52 4.04 -7.76 1.91
N SER A 53 2.81 -7.25 2.10
CA SER A 53 2.60 -6.13 3.02
C SER A 53 2.96 -6.48 4.46
N TYR A 54 2.62 -7.67 4.93
CA TYR A 54 2.93 -8.11 6.29
C TYR A 54 4.42 -8.39 6.51
N CYS A 55 5.13 -8.93 5.51
CA CYS A 55 6.59 -9.09 5.58
C CYS A 55 7.29 -7.75 5.77
N VAL A 56 6.88 -6.72 5.01
CA VAL A 56 7.48 -5.39 5.08
C VAL A 56 7.14 -4.69 6.41
N ILE A 57 5.90 -4.82 6.90
CA ILE A 57 5.52 -4.28 8.21
C ILE A 57 6.36 -4.92 9.34
N ALA A 58 6.59 -6.24 9.27
CA ALA A 58 7.40 -6.95 10.26
C ALA A 58 8.91 -6.66 10.12
N HIS A 59 9.39 -6.52 8.88
CA HIS A 59 10.82 -6.34 8.55
C HIS A 59 10.99 -5.27 7.47
N PRO A 60 10.93 -3.96 7.83
CA PRO A 60 10.91 -2.84 6.87
C PRO A 60 12.09 -2.80 5.88
N LYS A 61 13.25 -3.31 6.27
CA LYS A 61 14.44 -3.33 5.41
C LYS A 61 14.27 -4.16 4.15
N LEU A 62 13.38 -5.15 4.16
CA LEU A 62 13.15 -6.04 3.02
C LEU A 62 12.75 -5.30 1.73
N ILE A 63 12.01 -4.19 1.86
CA ILE A 63 11.51 -3.42 0.70
C ILE A 63 12.57 -2.48 0.10
N ASN A 64 13.67 -2.19 0.80
CA ASN A 64 14.58 -1.10 0.44
C ASN A 64 15.06 -1.17 -1.02
N LYS A 65 15.49 -2.32 -1.50
CA LYS A 65 15.95 -2.48 -2.88
C LYS A 65 14.82 -2.56 -3.92
N HIS A 66 13.57 -2.65 -3.46
CA HIS A 66 12.41 -2.85 -4.31
C HIS A 66 11.55 -1.60 -4.48
N PHE A 67 11.83 -0.49 -3.83
CA PHE A 67 11.04 0.75 -3.91
C PHE A 67 10.76 1.17 -5.35
N LYS A 68 11.78 1.23 -6.21
CA LYS A 68 11.61 1.62 -7.61
C LYS A 68 10.59 0.72 -8.32
N ARG A 69 10.69 -0.60 -8.11
CA ARG A 69 9.78 -1.57 -8.72
C ARG A 69 8.36 -1.47 -8.14
N LEU A 70 8.23 -1.24 -6.83
CA LEU A 70 6.95 -1.02 -6.17
C LEU A 70 6.21 0.19 -6.76
N ILE A 71 6.90 1.32 -6.88
CA ILE A 71 6.34 2.56 -7.41
C ILE A 71 5.98 2.40 -8.89
N SER A 72 6.87 1.83 -9.69
CA SER A 72 6.58 1.54 -11.11
C SER A 72 5.35 0.64 -11.25
N ASN A 73 5.17 -0.32 -10.34
CA ASN A 73 3.99 -1.18 -10.34
C ASN A 73 2.71 -0.38 -10.00
N LEU A 74 2.76 0.51 -9.02
CA LEU A 74 1.62 1.36 -8.63
C LEU A 74 1.16 2.33 -9.72
N LYS A 75 2.06 2.68 -10.64
CA LYS A 75 1.74 3.56 -11.79
C LYS A 75 1.10 2.82 -12.98
N LYS A 76 1.00 1.49 -12.94
CA LYS A 76 0.37 0.71 -14.02
C LYS A 76 -1.15 0.96 -14.07
N PRO A 77 -1.74 1.05 -15.27
CA PRO A 77 -3.19 1.09 -15.42
C PRO A 77 -3.82 -0.26 -15.00
N ASN A 78 -5.09 -0.22 -14.62
CA ASN A 78 -5.90 -1.42 -14.31
C ASN A 78 -5.29 -2.36 -13.24
N LEU A 79 -4.54 -1.81 -12.31
CA LEU A 79 -3.93 -2.57 -11.24
C LEU A 79 -5.02 -3.11 -10.30
N HIS A 80 -4.93 -4.39 -9.95
CA HIS A 80 -5.88 -5.04 -9.05
C HIS A 80 -5.93 -4.35 -7.68
N THR A 81 -7.14 -4.15 -7.14
CA THR A 81 -7.37 -3.47 -5.84
C THR A 81 -6.57 -4.08 -4.69
N ALA A 82 -6.39 -5.40 -4.65
CA ALA A 82 -5.58 -6.05 -3.61
C ALA A 82 -4.11 -5.63 -3.69
N VAL A 83 -3.58 -5.41 -4.90
CA VAL A 83 -2.20 -4.93 -5.11
C VAL A 83 -2.08 -3.49 -4.63
N LYS A 84 -2.96 -2.59 -5.09
CA LYS A 84 -3.01 -1.19 -4.62
C LYS A 84 -3.09 -1.12 -3.10
N ARG A 85 -4.11 -1.79 -2.53
CA ARG A 85 -4.38 -1.77 -1.09
C ARG A 85 -3.18 -2.22 -0.26
N ASN A 86 -2.54 -3.33 -0.62
CA ASN A 86 -1.44 -3.87 0.17
C ASN A 86 -0.13 -3.10 -0.05
N SER A 87 0.09 -2.54 -1.24
CA SER A 87 1.21 -1.62 -1.51
C SER A 87 1.11 -0.34 -0.68
N ILE A 88 -0.07 0.29 -0.64
CA ILE A 88 -0.25 1.50 0.18
C ILE A 88 -0.27 1.16 1.67
N ARG A 89 -0.82 -0.01 2.06
CA ARG A 89 -0.79 -0.47 3.45
C ARG A 89 0.63 -0.51 4.01
N LEU A 90 1.58 -1.13 3.31
CA LEU A 90 2.96 -1.22 3.81
C LEU A 90 3.65 0.15 3.92
N LEU A 91 3.29 1.11 3.06
CA LEU A 91 3.87 2.46 3.07
C LEU A 91 3.46 3.30 4.29
N GLN A 92 2.39 2.91 5.02
CA GLN A 92 1.96 3.64 6.22
C GLN A 92 2.93 3.47 7.41
N ASP A 93 3.66 2.35 7.45
CA ASP A 93 4.40 1.90 8.64
C ASP A 93 5.91 1.86 8.44
N ILE A 94 6.40 2.39 7.30
CA ILE A 94 7.83 2.41 6.97
C ILE A 94 8.33 3.80 6.64
N THR A 95 9.63 4.01 6.77
CA THR A 95 10.28 5.22 6.28
C THR A 95 10.43 5.15 4.76
N ILE A 96 9.82 6.10 4.06
CA ILE A 96 9.93 6.23 2.61
C ILE A 96 11.24 6.97 2.29
N PRO A 97 12.11 6.44 1.41
CA PRO A 97 13.30 7.18 1.00
C PRO A 97 12.95 8.47 0.28
N VAL A 98 13.66 9.55 0.58
CA VAL A 98 13.39 10.93 0.08
C VAL A 98 13.17 10.98 -1.43
N LYS A 99 14.00 10.28 -2.20
CA LYS A 99 13.90 10.24 -3.66
C LYS A 99 12.61 9.64 -4.21
N TYR A 100 11.79 8.99 -3.38
CA TYR A 100 10.52 8.37 -3.76
C TYR A 100 9.31 9.05 -3.13
N GLU A 101 9.50 9.99 -2.20
CA GLU A 101 8.39 10.66 -1.50
C GLU A 101 7.46 11.37 -2.48
N GLY A 102 7.99 12.12 -3.46
CA GLY A 102 7.19 12.82 -4.46
C GLY A 102 6.34 11.89 -5.33
N ASP A 103 6.91 10.80 -5.81
CA ASP A 103 6.17 9.80 -6.58
C ASP A 103 5.03 9.16 -5.75
N ILE A 104 5.30 8.87 -4.48
CA ILE A 104 4.31 8.28 -3.57
C ILE A 104 3.21 9.28 -3.23
N MET A 105 3.54 10.57 -3.02
CA MET A 105 2.55 11.63 -2.84
C MET A 105 1.60 11.67 -4.04
N THR A 106 2.14 11.74 -5.26
CA THR A 106 1.35 11.78 -6.50
C THR A 106 0.40 10.58 -6.59
N VAL A 107 0.91 9.37 -6.35
CA VAL A 107 0.08 8.15 -6.37
C VAL A 107 -1.03 8.21 -5.31
N CYS A 108 -0.71 8.62 -4.09
CA CYS A 108 -1.68 8.69 -2.99
C CYS A 108 -2.75 9.75 -3.24
N PHE A 109 -2.39 10.95 -3.70
CA PHE A 109 -3.35 12.00 -4.05
C PHE A 109 -4.29 11.55 -5.17
N ASN A 110 -3.77 10.92 -6.22
CA ASN A 110 -4.57 10.37 -7.30
C ASN A 110 -5.59 9.34 -6.78
N TYR A 111 -5.18 8.44 -5.87
CA TYR A 111 -6.10 7.46 -5.29
C TYR A 111 -7.17 8.10 -4.39
N ILE A 112 -6.84 9.16 -3.64
CA ILE A 112 -7.81 9.85 -2.79
C ILE A 112 -8.85 10.58 -3.66
N ALA A 113 -8.40 11.22 -4.73
CA ALA A 113 -9.25 11.99 -5.65
C ALA A 113 -10.12 11.11 -6.55
N GLU A 114 -9.69 9.88 -6.87
CA GLU A 114 -10.40 8.98 -7.81
C GLU A 114 -11.78 8.56 -7.27
N PRO A 115 -12.89 8.90 -7.94
CA PRO A 115 -14.24 8.60 -7.46
C PRO A 115 -14.46 7.12 -7.15
N ASN A 116 -14.01 6.25 -8.03
CA ASN A 116 -14.29 4.81 -7.98
C ASN A 116 -13.22 3.99 -7.26
N GLU A 117 -12.23 4.63 -6.62
CA GLU A 117 -11.20 3.89 -5.90
C GLU A 117 -11.75 3.28 -4.61
N ALA A 118 -11.27 2.10 -4.25
CA ALA A 118 -11.70 1.39 -3.06
C ALA A 118 -11.44 2.19 -1.77
N ALA A 119 -12.42 2.21 -0.87
CA ALA A 119 -12.36 2.98 0.38
C ALA A 119 -11.11 2.69 1.23
N ALA A 120 -10.65 1.42 1.27
CA ALA A 120 -9.44 1.06 1.99
C ALA A 120 -8.17 1.64 1.34
N VAL A 121 -8.11 1.71 0.00
CA VAL A 121 -6.98 2.34 -0.72
C VAL A 121 -6.92 3.82 -0.40
N LYS A 122 -8.06 4.51 -0.47
CA LYS A 122 -8.17 5.93 -0.10
C LYS A 122 -7.76 6.19 1.35
N ALA A 123 -8.31 5.42 2.29
CA ALA A 123 -8.03 5.60 3.72
C ALA A 123 -6.53 5.38 4.06
N PHE A 124 -5.90 4.39 3.43
CA PHE A 124 -4.46 4.16 3.60
C PHE A 124 -3.63 5.25 2.93
N SER A 125 -4.05 5.75 1.76
CA SER A 125 -3.40 6.87 1.09
C SER A 125 -3.44 8.15 1.93
N ILE A 126 -4.57 8.47 2.55
CA ILE A 126 -4.68 9.58 3.51
C ILE A 126 -3.64 9.44 4.64
N ARG A 127 -3.44 8.22 5.16
CA ARG A 127 -2.45 8.00 6.23
C ARG A 127 -1.02 8.20 5.74
N VAL A 128 -0.70 7.76 4.54
CA VAL A 128 0.63 7.99 3.94
C VAL A 128 0.89 9.47 3.77
N ILE A 129 -0.07 10.23 3.19
CA ILE A 129 0.05 11.70 3.05
C ILE A 129 0.16 12.37 4.42
N GLU A 130 -0.64 11.96 5.41
CA GLU A 130 -0.56 12.48 6.80
C GLU A 130 0.84 12.29 7.40
N ASN A 131 1.49 11.14 7.15
CA ASN A 131 2.84 10.90 7.62
C ASN A 131 3.87 11.81 6.91
N LEU A 132 3.73 11.99 5.59
CA LEU A 132 4.61 12.86 4.80
C LEU A 132 4.40 14.35 5.13
N ALA A 133 3.18 14.76 5.50
CA ALA A 133 2.87 16.13 5.92
C ALA A 133 3.60 16.56 7.19
N LYS A 134 4.14 15.63 7.98
CA LYS A 134 5.03 15.97 9.11
C LYS A 134 6.33 16.62 8.64
N LYS A 135 6.77 16.30 7.43
CA LYS A 135 7.96 16.83 6.77
C LYS A 135 7.63 17.93 5.77
N TYR A 136 6.47 17.83 5.13
CA TYR A 136 5.97 18.74 4.10
C TYR A 136 4.59 19.29 4.50
N PRO A 137 4.52 20.24 5.48
CA PRO A 137 3.23 20.70 6.03
C PRO A 137 2.28 21.28 4.97
N GLU A 138 2.82 21.84 3.89
CA GLU A 138 2.08 22.44 2.79
C GLU A 138 1.11 21.44 2.09
N ILE A 139 1.44 20.16 2.06
CA ILE A 139 0.56 19.15 1.43
C ILE A 139 -0.70 18.88 2.24
N LEU A 140 -0.75 19.29 3.50
CA LEU A 140 -1.91 19.09 4.35
C LEU A 140 -3.11 19.90 3.86
N GLN A 141 -2.89 21.09 3.33
CA GLN A 141 -3.96 21.94 2.79
C GLN A 141 -4.56 21.31 1.53
N GLU A 142 -3.74 20.80 0.62
CA GLU A 142 -4.21 20.07 -0.56
C GLU A 142 -5.04 18.85 -0.16
N LEU A 143 -4.56 18.08 0.82
CA LEU A 143 -5.30 16.93 1.33
C LEU A 143 -6.67 17.31 1.88
N LYS A 144 -6.78 18.41 2.64
CA LYS A 144 -8.05 18.92 3.18
C LYS A 144 -9.01 19.31 2.06
N THR A 145 -8.54 20.05 1.07
CA THR A 145 -9.35 20.46 -0.09
C THR A 145 -9.95 19.24 -0.80
N ILE A 146 -9.14 18.24 -1.12
CA ILE A 146 -9.63 17.02 -1.77
C ILE A 146 -10.64 16.27 -0.88
N ILE A 147 -10.40 16.19 0.43
CA ILE A 147 -11.33 15.55 1.38
C ILE A 147 -12.66 16.28 1.41
N GLU A 148 -12.67 17.62 1.45
CA GLU A 148 -13.88 18.44 1.46
C GLU A 148 -14.68 18.29 0.17
N GLU A 149 -14.03 18.36 -1.00
CA GLU A 149 -14.65 18.14 -2.31
C GLU A 149 -15.28 16.75 -2.45
N ARG A 150 -14.66 15.73 -1.85
CA ARG A 150 -15.12 14.35 -1.92
C ARG A 150 -16.13 13.97 -0.84
N TRP A 151 -16.30 14.79 0.20
CA TRP A 151 -16.97 14.42 1.44
C TRP A 151 -18.32 13.74 1.25
N ASP A 152 -19.20 14.32 0.46
CA ASP A 152 -20.58 13.84 0.33
C ASP A 152 -20.68 12.51 -0.43
N TYR A 153 -19.70 12.21 -1.26
CA TYR A 153 -19.65 11.02 -2.11
C TYR A 153 -18.93 9.83 -1.47
N GLU A 154 -18.33 10.02 -0.29
CA GLU A 154 -17.42 9.04 0.29
C GLU A 154 -18.05 8.17 1.38
N THR A 155 -17.45 6.98 1.56
CA THR A 155 -17.88 5.98 2.54
C THR A 155 -17.62 6.42 3.99
N ALA A 156 -18.32 5.77 4.95
CA ALA A 156 -18.08 5.98 6.38
C ALA A 156 -16.63 5.70 6.81
N ALA A 157 -15.97 4.71 6.17
CA ALA A 157 -14.57 4.39 6.44
C ALA A 157 -13.62 5.52 6.02
N PHE A 158 -13.85 6.11 4.83
CA PHE A 158 -13.12 7.30 4.38
C PHE A 158 -13.36 8.47 5.35
N LYS A 159 -14.61 8.80 5.64
CA LYS A 159 -15.00 9.92 6.52
C LYS A 159 -14.40 9.77 7.92
N SER A 160 -14.38 8.57 8.48
CA SER A 160 -13.77 8.30 9.78
C SER A 160 -12.28 8.66 9.81
N ARG A 161 -11.56 8.34 8.74
CA ARG A 161 -10.14 8.70 8.62
C ARG A 161 -9.95 10.19 8.36
N ALA A 162 -10.74 10.73 7.45
CA ALA A 162 -10.65 12.11 6.99
C ALA A 162 -10.95 13.13 8.11
N ARG A 163 -11.90 12.86 9.04
CA ARG A 163 -12.17 13.72 10.19
C ARG A 163 -10.93 14.06 11.00
N LYS A 164 -9.99 13.11 11.15
CA LYS A 164 -8.73 13.33 11.86
C LYS A 164 -7.82 14.35 11.15
N ILE A 165 -7.92 14.41 9.82
CA ILE A 165 -7.16 15.37 9.00
C ILE A 165 -7.80 16.75 9.09
N LEU A 166 -9.13 16.83 8.92
CA LEU A 166 -9.86 18.11 8.98
C LEU A 166 -9.74 18.80 10.35
N ALA A 167 -9.61 18.02 11.42
CA ALA A 167 -9.42 18.54 12.79
C ALA A 167 -8.02 19.13 13.05
N LYS A 168 -7.04 18.91 12.17
CA LYS A 168 -5.68 19.47 12.32
C LYS A 168 -5.69 20.95 11.92
N ARG A 169 -5.13 21.78 12.78
CA ARG A 169 -4.91 23.21 12.54
C ARG A 169 -3.66 23.43 11.68
#